data_9605dc1a9c1443289b0a55a4edb52d47
#
_entry.id   9605dc1a9c1443289b0a55a4edb52d47
#
_cell.length_a   1.000
_cell.length_b   1.000
_cell.length_c   1.000
_cell.angle_alpha   90.00
_cell.angle_beta   90.00
_cell.angle_gamma   90.00
#
_symmetry.space_group_name_H-M   'P 1'
#
loop_
_entity.id
_entity.type
_entity.pdbx_description
1 polymer ?
#
loop_
_entity_poly.entity_id
_entity_poly.type
_entity_poly.pdbx_seq_one_letter_code
_entity_poly.pdbx_strand_id
1 'polypeptide(L)'
;MFLRRVTIDNYSCFKQFDVQLAEGINVVIGRNGAGKTSLIKSLVYLMNFMFTNDRSMGDHFLSAGNPDLKMSSIKQDEFYRFNANSEAVSYANFHGEMTFEGEDISWDMYKKSIFGASLYPSKYVDAYRKLMEMSTRTGRLPLLAYFSDSFPHKQTNISSFARNEISKTTDILRNFGYYQWDNETACTVIWQMRLLNVMAKSMSLKETNSAAVKENSYVLNTLKLFSRTINIDGDNSFEIDTLMLDYNGAEKLELWVKLKSGQEIPFEALPAGYHRLYSIVLDLAYRSYLLNRNNPDETTGLVLIDEVDLHLHPSLSIEVLERFRAVFPAIQFVVTTHSPLIITSLKSDEHKNQVLRLVSGENKPHVLPDLYGIDYNAGLVDVMGINPTNEDVDYLKRAIIRAARRGDSANRKLKETELKGLLSESTFKKIIADINKEI
;
A
#
# COMPACT_ATOMS: atom_id res chain seq x y z
N MET A 1 -0.18 -15.89 6.54
CA MET A 1 -0.49 -14.95 7.65
C MET A 1 -1.62 -14.05 7.21
N PHE A 2 -2.56 -13.76 8.12
CA PHE A 2 -3.64 -12.85 7.82
C PHE A 2 -4.14 -12.19 9.11
N LEU A 3 -4.08 -10.86 9.14
CA LEU A 3 -4.53 -10.03 10.25
C LEU A 3 -6.04 -9.85 10.16
N ARG A 4 -6.78 -10.32 11.17
CA ARG A 4 -8.26 -10.39 11.15
C ARG A 4 -8.92 -9.18 11.78
N ARG A 5 -8.42 -8.76 12.93
CA ARG A 5 -9.01 -7.68 13.71
C ARG A 5 -7.95 -6.83 14.36
N VAL A 6 -8.20 -5.55 14.41
CA VAL A 6 -7.36 -4.57 15.09
C VAL A 6 -8.21 -3.60 15.89
N THR A 7 -7.87 -3.43 17.17
CA THR A 7 -8.43 -2.40 18.02
C THR A 7 -7.35 -1.39 18.38
N ILE A 8 -7.65 -0.12 18.26
CA ILE A 8 -6.73 0.99 18.50
C ILE A 8 -7.32 1.85 19.62
N ASP A 9 -6.54 2.05 20.68
CA ASP A 9 -6.92 2.93 21.78
C ASP A 9 -5.90 4.07 21.90
N ASN A 10 -6.40 5.30 21.93
CA ASN A 10 -5.67 6.52 22.24
C ASN A 10 -4.46 6.82 21.32
N TYR A 11 -4.65 6.64 20.04
CA TYR A 11 -3.61 6.90 19.04
C TYR A 11 -4.08 7.89 17.97
N SER A 12 -3.30 8.94 17.71
CA SER A 12 -3.55 9.95 16.69
C SER A 12 -4.98 10.53 16.78
N CYS A 13 -5.81 10.34 15.77
CA CYS A 13 -7.22 10.76 15.76
C CYS A 13 -8.18 9.75 16.40
N PHE A 14 -7.70 8.57 16.78
CA PHE A 14 -8.52 7.51 17.35
C PHE A 14 -8.47 7.50 18.88
N LYS A 15 -9.61 7.83 19.53
CA LYS A 15 -9.78 7.58 20.96
C LYS A 15 -9.99 6.09 21.22
N GLN A 16 -10.85 5.47 20.42
CA GLN A 16 -11.11 4.05 20.34
C GLN A 16 -11.55 3.73 18.93
N PHE A 17 -10.96 2.70 18.31
CA PHE A 17 -11.29 2.30 16.94
C PHE A 17 -11.16 0.79 16.80
N ASP A 18 -12.11 0.15 16.15
CA ASP A 18 -12.14 -1.30 15.92
C ASP A 18 -12.37 -1.58 14.44
N VAL A 19 -11.50 -2.37 13.85
CA VAL A 19 -11.58 -2.75 12.43
C VAL A 19 -11.37 -4.23 12.23
N GLN A 20 -12.24 -4.84 11.43
CA GLN A 20 -12.07 -6.18 10.90
C GLN A 20 -11.52 -6.09 9.47
N LEU A 21 -10.54 -6.93 9.17
CA LEU A 21 -9.87 -6.95 7.88
C LEU A 21 -10.23 -8.24 7.13
N ALA A 22 -10.43 -8.13 5.82
CA ALA A 22 -10.58 -9.26 4.92
C ALA A 22 -9.21 -9.89 4.61
N GLU A 23 -9.21 -11.15 4.20
CA GLU A 23 -8.00 -11.93 3.94
C GLU A 23 -7.17 -11.40 2.75
N GLY A 24 -7.84 -10.86 1.73
CA GLY A 24 -7.20 -10.35 0.52
C GLY A 24 -6.88 -8.86 0.59
N ILE A 25 -7.55 -8.07 -0.24
CA ILE A 25 -7.31 -6.63 -0.38
C ILE A 25 -8.33 -5.84 0.43
N ASN A 26 -7.82 -4.97 1.30
CA ASN A 26 -8.61 -4.02 2.09
C ASN A 26 -8.33 -2.60 1.59
N VAL A 27 -9.30 -2.02 0.89
CA VAL A 27 -9.20 -0.65 0.40
C VAL A 27 -9.80 0.31 1.41
N VAL A 28 -9.00 1.22 1.92
CA VAL A 28 -9.41 2.21 2.94
C VAL A 28 -9.62 3.56 2.27
N ILE A 29 -10.83 4.08 2.37
CA ILE A 29 -11.21 5.39 1.83
C ILE A 29 -11.72 6.30 2.95
N GLY A 30 -11.83 7.58 2.66
CA GLY A 30 -12.35 8.60 3.57
C GLY A 30 -11.84 9.98 3.24
N ARG A 31 -12.48 11.00 3.78
CA ARG A 31 -12.05 12.40 3.60
C ARG A 31 -10.65 12.63 4.17
N ASN A 32 -10.02 13.74 3.77
CA ASN A 32 -8.77 14.16 4.39
C ASN A 32 -8.99 14.37 5.90
N GLY A 33 -8.04 13.87 6.71
CA GLY A 33 -8.17 13.90 8.17
C GLY A 33 -9.07 12.81 8.78
N ALA A 34 -9.66 11.90 7.99
CA ALA A 34 -10.46 10.78 8.52
C ALA A 34 -9.62 9.68 9.22
N GLY A 35 -8.29 9.75 9.15
CA GLY A 35 -7.41 8.81 9.84
C GLY A 35 -6.85 7.68 8.99
N LYS A 36 -6.91 7.74 7.65
CA LYS A 36 -6.39 6.68 6.76
C LYS A 36 -4.92 6.35 7.03
N THR A 37 -4.04 7.33 6.96
CA THR A 37 -2.60 7.17 7.27
C THR A 37 -2.38 6.78 8.74
N SER A 38 -3.20 7.28 9.68
CA SER A 38 -3.12 6.89 11.09
C SER A 38 -3.48 5.40 11.28
N LEU A 39 -4.45 4.87 10.54
CA LEU A 39 -4.76 3.44 10.53
C LEU A 39 -3.56 2.64 9.99
N ILE A 40 -3.01 3.01 8.84
CA ILE A 40 -1.83 2.33 8.28
C ILE A 40 -0.67 2.32 9.29
N LYS A 41 -0.33 3.48 9.89
CA LYS A 41 0.75 3.56 10.89
C LYS A 41 0.45 2.75 12.16
N SER A 42 -0.80 2.66 12.58
CA SER A 42 -1.16 1.79 13.72
C SER A 42 -0.91 0.31 13.43
N LEU A 43 -1.14 -0.13 12.18
CA LEU A 43 -0.80 -1.50 11.76
C LEU A 43 0.71 -1.74 11.76
N VAL A 44 1.52 -0.75 11.36
CA VAL A 44 2.98 -0.82 11.48
C VAL A 44 3.39 -1.00 12.95
N TYR A 45 2.87 -0.17 13.86
CA TYR A 45 3.18 -0.31 15.30
C TYR A 45 2.71 -1.65 15.86
N LEU A 46 1.53 -2.12 15.45
CA LEU A 46 0.99 -3.40 15.88
C LEU A 46 1.92 -4.57 15.50
N MET A 47 2.47 -4.57 14.27
CA MET A 47 3.32 -5.66 13.78
C MET A 47 4.76 -5.62 14.33
N ASN A 48 5.16 -4.58 15.01
CA ASN A 48 6.50 -4.47 15.62
C ASN A 48 6.82 -5.55 16.66
N PHE A 49 5.83 -6.24 17.22
CA PHE A 49 6.06 -7.33 18.16
C PHE A 49 6.98 -8.42 17.59
N MET A 50 6.99 -8.60 16.26
CA MET A 50 7.84 -9.57 15.57
C MET A 50 9.36 -9.30 15.75
N PHE A 51 9.73 -8.06 16.10
CA PHE A 51 11.13 -7.64 16.22
C PHE A 51 11.57 -7.45 17.67
N THR A 52 10.86 -8.10 18.58
CA THR A 52 11.24 -8.09 20.00
C THR A 52 12.56 -8.81 20.24
N ASN A 53 13.37 -8.29 21.16
CA ASN A 53 14.58 -8.91 21.65
C ASN A 53 14.30 -9.58 23.01
N ASP A 54 13.61 -10.72 22.99
CA ASP A 54 13.41 -11.50 24.20
C ASP A 54 14.63 -12.40 24.48
N ARG A 55 15.53 -11.93 25.34
CA ARG A 55 16.77 -12.63 25.70
C ARG A 55 16.54 -14.05 26.26
N SER A 56 15.34 -14.40 26.67
CA SER A 56 15.01 -15.75 27.13
C SER A 56 15.01 -16.80 26.01
N MET A 57 15.00 -16.38 24.76
CA MET A 57 15.03 -17.25 23.58
C MET A 57 16.45 -17.52 23.04
N GLY A 58 17.50 -17.05 23.70
CA GLY A 58 18.89 -17.19 23.25
C GLY A 58 19.15 -16.44 21.93
N ASP A 59 19.89 -17.05 21.01
CA ASP A 59 20.26 -16.44 19.71
C ASP A 59 19.19 -16.67 18.61
N HIS A 60 18.00 -17.16 18.97
CA HIS A 60 16.93 -17.51 18.02
C HIS A 60 15.92 -16.37 17.80
N PHE A 61 16.38 -15.12 17.79
CA PHE A 61 15.52 -13.99 17.45
C PHE A 61 15.36 -13.82 15.95
N LEU A 62 14.18 -13.35 15.54
CA LEU A 62 13.96 -12.93 14.16
C LEU A 62 14.95 -11.82 13.75
N SER A 63 15.33 -10.94 14.68
CA SER A 63 16.32 -9.86 14.49
C SER A 63 17.77 -10.30 14.68
N ALA A 64 18.05 -11.58 14.97
CA ALA A 64 19.42 -12.05 15.23
C ALA A 64 20.36 -11.75 14.07
N GLY A 65 21.53 -11.18 14.39
CA GLY A 65 22.54 -10.81 13.41
C GLY A 65 22.21 -9.58 12.54
N ASN A 66 21.04 -8.96 12.72
CA ASN A 66 20.63 -7.77 11.97
C ASN A 66 20.48 -6.55 12.89
N PRO A 67 21.50 -5.67 12.98
CA PRO A 67 21.49 -4.53 13.89
C PRO A 67 20.50 -3.42 13.48
N ASP A 68 20.06 -3.42 12.23
CA ASP A 68 19.13 -2.43 11.68
C ASP A 68 17.67 -2.81 11.96
N LEU A 69 17.40 -4.03 12.42
CA LEU A 69 16.07 -4.52 12.69
C LEU A 69 15.72 -4.32 14.17
N LYS A 70 14.94 -3.29 14.46
CA LYS A 70 14.57 -2.89 15.82
C LYS A 70 13.08 -2.60 15.91
N MET A 71 12.50 -2.84 17.08
CA MET A 71 11.15 -2.38 17.41
C MET A 71 11.12 -0.85 17.43
N SER A 72 10.17 -0.26 16.72
CA SER A 72 9.81 1.15 16.84
C SER A 72 8.77 1.35 17.95
N SER A 73 8.75 2.53 18.56
CA SER A 73 7.80 2.90 19.60
C SER A 73 7.01 4.13 19.19
N ILE A 74 5.75 4.21 19.64
CA ILE A 74 4.86 5.35 19.42
C ILE A 74 5.52 6.63 19.92
N LYS A 75 5.53 7.68 19.11
CA LYS A 75 6.07 9.00 19.48
C LYS A 75 5.08 9.77 20.34
N GLN A 76 5.58 10.78 21.08
CA GLN A 76 4.74 11.58 22.00
C GLN A 76 3.61 12.35 21.31
N ASP A 77 3.87 12.87 20.11
CA ASP A 77 2.95 13.63 19.28
C ASP A 77 1.87 12.77 18.63
N GLU A 78 2.03 11.45 18.63
CA GLU A 78 1.10 10.48 18.07
C GLU A 78 0.03 9.99 19.07
N PHE A 79 0.12 10.36 20.35
CA PHE A 79 -0.92 10.04 21.32
C PHE A 79 -2.18 10.88 21.08
N TYR A 80 -3.34 10.28 21.28
CA TYR A 80 -4.63 10.96 21.13
C TYR A 80 -4.73 12.19 22.05
N ARG A 81 -5.26 13.27 21.48
CA ARG A 81 -5.64 14.49 22.24
C ARG A 81 -7.03 14.92 21.80
N PHE A 82 -7.87 15.26 22.78
CA PHE A 82 -9.22 15.71 22.50
C PHE A 82 -9.23 17.06 21.75
N ASN A 83 -8.34 17.98 22.13
CA ASN A 83 -8.11 19.25 21.45
C ASN A 83 -6.67 19.72 21.68
N ALA A 84 -6.25 20.79 21.00
CA ALA A 84 -4.89 21.31 21.07
C ALA A 84 -4.44 21.72 22.49
N ASN A 85 -5.39 22.11 23.36
CA ASN A 85 -5.12 22.59 24.73
C ASN A 85 -5.30 21.47 25.77
N SER A 86 -5.76 20.28 25.40
CA SER A 86 -5.90 19.15 26.31
C SER A 86 -4.57 18.43 26.48
N GLU A 87 -4.34 17.89 27.68
CA GLU A 87 -3.26 16.94 27.88
C GLU A 87 -3.50 15.70 27.03
N ALA A 88 -2.42 15.12 26.51
CA ALA A 88 -2.49 13.83 25.86
C ALA A 88 -2.90 12.76 26.87
N VAL A 89 -3.63 11.74 26.41
CA VAL A 89 -3.96 10.59 27.24
C VAL A 89 -2.71 9.87 27.73
N SER A 90 -2.80 9.24 28.89
CA SER A 90 -1.63 8.64 29.54
C SER A 90 -1.11 7.38 28.88
N TYR A 91 -1.92 6.67 28.08
CA TYR A 91 -1.54 5.40 27.46
C TYR A 91 -2.06 5.30 26.02
N ALA A 92 -1.44 4.40 25.25
CA ALA A 92 -1.97 3.95 23.96
C ALA A 92 -1.87 2.42 23.88
N ASN A 93 -2.79 1.79 23.15
CA ASN A 93 -2.80 0.34 22.93
C ASN A 93 -3.22 -0.01 21.51
N PHE A 94 -2.57 -0.99 20.93
CA PHE A 94 -3.00 -1.65 19.71
C PHE A 94 -3.19 -3.13 20.03
N HIS A 95 -4.42 -3.62 19.92
CA HIS A 95 -4.72 -5.04 20.04
C HIS A 95 -4.86 -5.64 18.65
N GLY A 96 -4.22 -6.79 18.41
CA GLY A 96 -4.26 -7.50 17.15
C GLY A 96 -4.66 -8.95 17.30
N GLU A 97 -5.44 -9.43 16.33
CA GLU A 97 -5.76 -10.84 16.15
C GLU A 97 -5.38 -11.27 14.74
N MET A 98 -4.55 -12.29 14.59
CA MET A 98 -4.15 -12.82 13.29
C MET A 98 -4.21 -14.34 13.26
N THR A 99 -4.31 -14.89 12.05
CA THR A 99 -4.06 -16.31 11.79
C THR A 99 -2.73 -16.46 11.05
N PHE A 100 -1.86 -17.33 11.53
CA PHE A 100 -0.60 -17.67 10.87
C PHE A 100 -0.42 -19.18 10.88
N GLU A 101 -0.21 -19.78 9.69
CA GLU A 101 -0.05 -21.22 9.49
C GLU A 101 -1.14 -22.08 10.19
N GLY A 102 -2.39 -21.59 10.13
CA GLY A 102 -3.56 -22.25 10.71
C GLY A 102 -3.80 -22.01 12.19
N GLU A 103 -2.95 -21.23 12.85
CA GLU A 103 -3.05 -20.94 14.29
C GLU A 103 -3.42 -19.49 14.55
N ASP A 104 -4.29 -19.29 15.52
CA ASP A 104 -4.71 -17.95 15.95
C ASP A 104 -3.73 -17.38 16.97
N ILE A 105 -3.32 -16.16 16.75
CA ILE A 105 -2.40 -15.40 17.58
C ILE A 105 -3.05 -14.07 17.92
N SER A 106 -3.03 -13.66 19.19
CA SER A 106 -3.48 -12.35 19.65
C SER A 106 -2.45 -11.70 20.57
N TRP A 107 -2.32 -10.37 20.50
CA TRP A 107 -1.37 -9.63 21.30
C TRP A 107 -1.78 -8.17 21.47
N ASP A 108 -1.16 -7.51 22.43
CA ASP A 108 -1.29 -6.07 22.65
C ASP A 108 0.07 -5.37 22.58
N MET A 109 0.14 -4.30 21.80
CA MET A 109 1.24 -3.35 21.82
C MET A 109 0.88 -2.19 22.73
N TYR A 110 1.02 -2.43 24.05
CA TYR A 110 0.60 -1.50 25.09
C TYR A 110 1.75 -0.60 25.55
N LYS A 111 1.54 0.72 25.45
CA LYS A 111 2.44 1.74 25.98
C LYS A 111 1.75 2.52 27.08
N LYS A 112 2.24 2.40 28.32
CA LYS A 112 1.60 2.96 29.52
C LYS A 112 1.74 4.48 29.64
N SER A 113 2.76 5.07 29.01
CA SER A 113 3.07 6.49 29.20
C SER A 113 3.54 7.13 27.91
N ILE A 114 3.16 8.40 27.72
CA ILE A 114 3.71 9.24 26.64
C ILE A 114 5.22 9.45 26.79
N PHE A 115 5.76 9.34 28.03
CA PHE A 115 7.18 9.46 28.33
C PHE A 115 7.83 8.08 28.35
N GLY A 116 9.02 7.98 27.74
CA GLY A 116 9.77 6.73 27.68
C GLY A 116 9.41 5.82 26.49
N ALA A 117 10.28 4.86 26.23
CA ALA A 117 10.18 3.96 25.07
C ALA A 117 9.52 2.61 25.38
N SER A 118 9.19 2.33 26.64
CA SER A 118 8.85 0.98 27.09
C SER A 118 7.45 0.55 26.67
N LEU A 119 7.40 -0.44 25.80
CA LEU A 119 6.26 -1.31 25.59
C LEU A 119 6.25 -2.41 26.66
N TYR A 120 5.10 -3.00 26.95
CA TYR A 120 4.97 -4.04 27.97
C TYR A 120 5.19 -5.44 27.35
N PRO A 121 6.37 -6.07 27.55
CA PRO A 121 6.68 -7.36 26.92
C PRO A 121 5.69 -8.47 27.23
N SER A 122 5.18 -8.53 28.47
CA SER A 122 4.18 -9.53 28.89
C SER A 122 2.89 -9.54 28.06
N LYS A 123 2.67 -8.52 27.23
CA LYS A 123 1.47 -8.39 26.39
C LYS A 123 1.65 -8.96 24.98
N TYR A 124 2.88 -9.15 24.50
CA TYR A 124 3.18 -9.60 23.14
C TYR A 124 4.22 -10.73 23.01
N VAL A 125 5.00 -10.99 24.06
CA VAL A 125 6.10 -11.99 23.99
C VAL A 125 5.57 -13.40 23.71
N ASP A 126 4.45 -13.79 24.27
CA ASP A 126 3.88 -15.12 24.03
C ASP A 126 3.37 -15.27 22.58
N ALA A 127 2.80 -14.19 22.00
CA ALA A 127 2.46 -14.17 20.59
C ALA A 127 3.70 -14.28 19.69
N TYR A 128 4.77 -13.60 20.05
CA TYR A 128 6.07 -13.71 19.36
C TYR A 128 6.63 -15.14 19.41
N ARG A 129 6.63 -15.79 20.59
CA ARG A 129 7.08 -17.18 20.72
C ARG A 129 6.28 -18.13 19.87
N LYS A 130 4.95 -17.99 19.88
CA LYS A 130 4.03 -18.78 19.06
C LYS A 130 4.34 -18.61 17.57
N LEU A 131 4.53 -17.36 17.11
CA LEU A 131 4.91 -17.09 15.72
C LEU A 131 6.24 -17.75 15.33
N MET A 132 7.26 -17.66 16.19
CA MET A 132 8.58 -18.25 15.95
C MET A 132 8.54 -19.79 15.95
N GLU A 133 7.75 -20.40 16.81
CA GLU A 133 7.51 -21.86 16.81
C GLU A 133 6.89 -22.29 15.47
N MET A 134 5.84 -21.61 15.01
CA MET A 134 5.22 -21.87 13.71
C MET A 134 6.21 -21.70 12.56
N SER A 135 6.97 -20.59 12.58
CA SER A 135 7.97 -20.30 11.55
C SER A 135 9.07 -21.38 11.50
N THR A 136 9.48 -21.90 12.65
CA THR A 136 10.46 -22.98 12.73
C THR A 136 9.88 -24.29 12.20
N ARG A 137 8.65 -24.62 12.55
CA ARG A 137 7.95 -25.84 12.13
C ARG A 137 7.71 -25.87 10.61
N THR A 138 7.30 -24.74 10.03
CA THR A 138 6.92 -24.65 8.62
C THR A 138 8.04 -24.22 7.70
N GLY A 139 9.12 -23.65 8.26
CA GLY A 139 10.19 -23.01 7.51
C GLY A 139 9.77 -21.69 6.85
N ARG A 140 8.55 -21.17 7.13
CA ARG A 140 7.99 -19.96 6.51
C ARG A 140 8.10 -18.77 7.45
N LEU A 141 8.37 -17.58 6.87
CA LEU A 141 8.33 -16.30 7.56
C LEU A 141 7.31 -15.39 6.86
N PRO A 142 6.45 -14.68 7.62
CA PRO A 142 5.51 -13.75 7.01
C PRO A 142 6.23 -12.52 6.49
N LEU A 143 5.85 -12.02 5.30
CA LEU A 143 6.36 -10.78 4.74
C LEU A 143 5.68 -9.59 5.42
N LEU A 144 6.46 -8.55 5.72
CA LEU A 144 5.95 -7.24 6.10
C LEU A 144 6.58 -6.17 5.21
N ALA A 145 5.76 -5.23 4.73
CA ALA A 145 6.23 -4.05 4.02
C ALA A 145 5.24 -2.89 4.15
N TYR A 146 5.77 -1.68 4.33
CA TYR A 146 5.01 -0.45 4.32
C TYR A 146 5.57 0.51 3.28
N PHE A 147 4.70 1.02 2.41
CA PHE A 147 5.00 2.00 1.39
C PHE A 147 4.17 3.26 1.64
N SER A 148 4.84 4.35 2.01
CA SER A 148 4.18 5.64 2.23
C SER A 148 3.79 6.33 0.90
N ASP A 149 3.02 7.39 0.99
CA ASP A 149 2.69 8.28 -0.13
C ASP A 149 3.93 8.88 -0.81
N SER A 150 5.00 9.02 -0.07
CA SER A 150 6.27 9.58 -0.55
C SER A 150 7.23 8.55 -1.16
N PHE A 151 6.85 7.26 -1.22
CA PHE A 151 7.66 6.22 -1.88
C PHE A 151 7.59 6.34 -3.42
N PRO A 152 8.67 6.12 -4.20
CA PRO A 152 10.02 5.77 -3.78
C PRO A 152 10.89 7.00 -3.46
N HIS A 153 11.62 6.94 -2.35
CA HIS A 153 12.61 7.96 -1.99
C HIS A 153 14.03 7.49 -2.25
N LYS A 154 14.89 8.41 -2.67
CA LYS A 154 16.33 8.14 -2.70
C LYS A 154 16.87 8.11 -1.28
N GLN A 155 17.17 6.93 -0.78
CA GLN A 155 17.83 6.77 0.51
C GLN A 155 19.27 7.26 0.41
N THR A 156 19.63 8.26 1.20
CA THR A 156 20.99 8.83 1.22
C THR A 156 21.94 8.07 2.14
N ASN A 157 21.42 7.43 3.21
CA ASN A 157 22.23 6.77 4.23
C ASN A 157 21.88 5.28 4.33
N ILE A 158 22.66 4.47 3.65
CA ILE A 158 22.64 3.01 3.78
C ILE A 158 23.67 2.59 4.81
N SER A 159 23.27 1.79 5.81
CA SER A 159 24.20 1.30 6.85
C SER A 159 25.32 0.46 6.26
N SER A 160 26.45 0.39 6.94
CA SER A 160 27.57 -0.48 6.55
C SER A 160 27.17 -1.96 6.56
N PHE A 161 26.32 -2.34 7.51
CA PHE A 161 25.75 -3.68 7.57
C PHE A 161 24.94 -3.99 6.30
N ALA A 162 24.00 -3.12 5.92
CA ALA A 162 23.16 -3.33 4.75
C ALA A 162 23.99 -3.38 3.45
N ARG A 163 25.00 -2.51 3.30
CA ARG A 163 25.94 -2.57 2.16
C ARG A 163 26.68 -3.91 2.08
N ASN A 164 27.10 -4.44 3.23
CA ASN A 164 27.75 -5.75 3.29
C ASN A 164 26.76 -6.86 2.89
N GLU A 165 25.52 -6.85 3.42
CA GLU A 165 24.53 -7.88 3.10
C GLU A 165 24.17 -7.91 1.60
N ILE A 166 23.91 -6.75 0.98
CA ILE A 166 23.57 -6.72 -0.46
C ILE A 166 24.71 -7.12 -1.39
N SER A 167 25.97 -7.05 -0.92
CA SER A 167 27.12 -7.48 -1.70
C SER A 167 27.34 -9.00 -1.69
N LYS A 168 26.76 -9.71 -0.70
CA LYS A 168 26.86 -11.17 -0.62
C LYS A 168 26.05 -11.82 -1.73
N THR A 169 26.59 -12.84 -2.33
CA THR A 169 25.92 -13.65 -3.35
C THR A 169 25.34 -14.92 -2.79
N THR A 170 25.92 -15.44 -1.73
CA THR A 170 25.45 -16.54 -0.88
C THR A 170 25.40 -16.01 0.54
N ASP A 171 24.73 -16.72 1.41
CA ASP A 171 24.73 -16.48 2.87
C ASP A 171 24.22 -15.07 3.32
N ILE A 172 23.43 -14.40 2.46
CA ILE A 172 22.70 -13.23 2.88
C ILE A 172 21.71 -13.64 4.00
N LEU A 173 21.64 -12.86 5.06
CA LEU A 173 20.76 -13.13 6.18
C LEU A 173 19.30 -13.18 5.73
N ARG A 174 18.59 -14.21 6.12
CA ARG A 174 17.16 -14.37 5.79
C ARG A 174 16.32 -13.19 6.27
N ASN A 175 16.56 -12.73 7.50
CA ASN A 175 15.87 -11.61 8.11
C ASN A 175 16.23 -10.24 7.49
N PHE A 176 17.19 -10.20 6.54
CA PHE A 176 17.44 -9.00 5.74
C PHE A 176 16.22 -8.65 4.86
N GLY A 177 15.34 -9.63 4.58
CA GLY A 177 14.04 -9.39 3.97
C GLY A 177 13.12 -8.44 4.75
N TYR A 178 13.41 -8.15 6.03
CA TYR A 178 12.71 -7.14 6.82
C TYR A 178 13.42 -5.79 6.89
N TYR A 179 14.55 -5.62 6.20
CA TYR A 179 15.28 -4.36 6.24
C TYR A 179 14.36 -3.18 5.91
N GLN A 180 14.26 -2.22 6.83
CA GLN A 180 13.44 -1.01 6.72
C GLN A 180 11.98 -1.27 6.25
N TRP A 181 11.36 -2.34 6.71
CA TRP A 181 10.00 -2.72 6.34
C TRP A 181 8.94 -1.69 6.78
N ASP A 182 9.21 -0.96 7.86
CA ASP A 182 8.36 0.04 8.52
C ASP A 182 8.76 1.49 8.22
N ASN A 183 9.77 1.69 7.38
CA ASN A 183 10.31 3.01 7.13
C ASN A 183 9.57 3.71 5.98
N GLU A 184 9.16 4.95 6.22
CA GLU A 184 8.57 5.83 5.20
C GLU A 184 9.54 6.11 4.05
N THR A 185 10.85 6.01 4.30
CA THR A 185 11.89 6.17 3.28
C THR A 185 12.22 4.82 2.66
N ALA A 186 11.94 4.70 1.40
CA ALA A 186 12.03 3.44 0.67
C ALA A 186 13.41 2.85 0.52
N CYS A 187 13.43 1.53 0.57
CA CYS A 187 14.60 0.70 0.25
C CYS A 187 14.89 0.54 -1.25
N THR A 188 14.29 1.32 -2.14
CA THR A 188 14.43 1.14 -3.60
C THR A 188 15.87 1.04 -4.03
N VAL A 189 16.73 1.92 -3.54
CA VAL A 189 18.16 1.91 -3.88
C VAL A 189 18.85 0.62 -3.45
N ILE A 190 18.52 0.08 -2.29
CA ILE A 190 19.09 -1.17 -1.80
C ILE A 190 18.76 -2.35 -2.70
N TRP A 191 17.49 -2.48 -3.09
CA TRP A 191 17.07 -3.59 -3.92
C TRP A 191 17.57 -3.46 -5.35
N GLN A 192 17.69 -2.24 -5.89
CA GLN A 192 18.34 -2.00 -7.17
C GLN A 192 19.84 -2.36 -7.11
N MET A 193 20.56 -1.92 -6.07
CA MET A 193 21.96 -2.31 -5.87
C MET A 193 22.11 -3.83 -5.72
N ARG A 194 21.21 -4.49 -5.01
CA ARG A 194 21.18 -5.95 -4.91
C ARG A 194 21.00 -6.58 -6.29
N LEU A 195 20.02 -6.09 -7.06
CA LEU A 195 19.74 -6.60 -8.40
C LEU A 195 20.94 -6.44 -9.33
N LEU A 196 21.58 -5.27 -9.36
CA LEU A 196 22.79 -5.02 -10.12
C LEU A 196 23.90 -6.03 -9.78
N ASN A 197 24.17 -6.26 -8.49
CA ASN A 197 25.17 -7.23 -8.04
C ASN A 197 24.83 -8.66 -8.47
N VAL A 198 23.57 -9.08 -8.29
CA VAL A 198 23.12 -10.43 -8.64
C VAL A 198 23.12 -10.65 -10.14
N MET A 199 22.69 -9.67 -10.94
CA MET A 199 22.72 -9.74 -12.40
C MET A 199 24.16 -9.84 -12.93
N ALA A 200 25.05 -8.95 -12.49
CA ALA A 200 26.47 -8.97 -12.89
C ALA A 200 27.11 -10.33 -12.59
N LYS A 201 26.79 -10.91 -11.44
CA LYS A 201 27.31 -12.22 -11.06
C LYS A 201 26.66 -13.35 -11.85
N SER A 202 25.36 -13.32 -12.09
CA SER A 202 24.67 -14.34 -12.89
C SER A 202 25.22 -14.42 -14.34
N MET A 203 25.64 -13.28 -14.90
CA MET A 203 26.27 -13.23 -16.22
C MET A 203 27.68 -13.87 -16.23
N SER A 204 28.40 -13.82 -15.12
CA SER A 204 29.75 -14.39 -15.00
C SER A 204 29.77 -15.89 -14.68
N LEU A 205 28.65 -16.44 -14.20
CA LEU A 205 28.57 -17.85 -13.80
C LEU A 205 28.16 -18.74 -15.00
N LYS A 206 28.90 -19.82 -15.20
CA LYS A 206 28.56 -20.84 -16.17
C LYS A 206 27.45 -21.80 -15.68
N GLU A 207 27.14 -21.78 -14.40
CA GLU A 207 26.16 -22.67 -13.78
C GLU A 207 24.77 -22.05 -13.80
N THR A 208 23.86 -22.65 -14.54
CA THR A 208 22.46 -22.22 -14.64
C THR A 208 21.64 -22.39 -13.33
N ASN A 209 22.17 -23.11 -12.36
CA ASN A 209 21.47 -23.47 -11.11
C ASN A 209 22.00 -22.75 -9.87
N SER A 210 22.84 -21.73 -10.04
CA SER A 210 23.38 -20.96 -8.92
C SER A 210 22.29 -20.16 -8.19
N ALA A 211 22.49 -19.88 -6.90
CA ALA A 211 21.57 -19.08 -6.10
C ALA A 211 21.30 -17.69 -6.75
N ALA A 212 22.34 -17.08 -7.33
CA ALA A 212 22.24 -15.79 -8.02
C ALA A 212 21.32 -15.86 -9.26
N VAL A 213 21.42 -16.94 -10.05
CA VAL A 213 20.56 -17.14 -11.23
C VAL A 213 19.11 -17.34 -10.81
N LYS A 214 18.85 -18.13 -9.76
CA LYS A 214 17.50 -18.34 -9.24
C LYS A 214 16.88 -17.05 -8.71
N GLU A 215 17.63 -16.27 -7.93
CA GLU A 215 17.21 -14.98 -7.40
C GLU A 215 16.85 -14.00 -8.53
N ASN A 216 17.76 -13.84 -9.51
CA ASN A 216 17.54 -12.97 -10.66
C ASN A 216 16.31 -13.38 -11.48
N SER A 217 16.17 -14.69 -11.75
CA SER A 217 15.03 -15.23 -12.50
C SER A 217 13.71 -14.99 -11.78
N TYR A 218 13.67 -15.18 -10.46
CA TYR A 218 12.47 -14.94 -9.67
C TYR A 218 12.06 -13.46 -9.72
N VAL A 219 12.98 -12.56 -9.44
CA VAL A 219 12.70 -11.11 -9.44
C VAL A 219 12.25 -10.63 -10.82
N LEU A 220 12.95 -11.05 -11.88
CA LEU A 220 12.58 -10.69 -13.25
C LEU A 220 11.19 -11.23 -13.64
N ASN A 221 10.90 -12.50 -13.32
CA ASN A 221 9.59 -13.09 -13.62
C ASN A 221 8.46 -12.41 -12.86
N THR A 222 8.68 -12.03 -11.60
CA THR A 222 7.72 -11.28 -10.79
C THR A 222 7.40 -9.92 -11.41
N LEU A 223 8.42 -9.17 -11.83
CA LEU A 223 8.25 -7.89 -12.53
C LEU A 223 7.55 -8.06 -13.88
N LYS A 224 7.94 -9.06 -14.68
CA LYS A 224 7.27 -9.38 -15.95
C LYS A 224 5.79 -9.70 -15.75
N LEU A 225 5.48 -10.53 -14.76
CA LEU A 225 4.09 -10.92 -14.48
C LEU A 225 3.25 -9.70 -14.09
N PHE A 226 3.77 -8.84 -13.21
CA PHE A 226 3.08 -7.61 -12.81
C PHE A 226 2.92 -6.62 -13.97
N SER A 227 3.89 -6.53 -14.88
CA SER A 227 3.85 -5.57 -15.97
C SER A 227 2.84 -5.91 -17.08
N ARG A 228 2.31 -7.15 -17.11
CA ARG A 228 1.30 -7.55 -18.10
C ARG A 228 -0.02 -6.86 -17.82
N THR A 229 -0.66 -6.39 -18.90
CA THR A 229 -2.04 -5.91 -18.78
C THR A 229 -3.00 -7.09 -18.52
N ILE A 230 -4.03 -6.85 -17.73
CA ILE A 230 -5.08 -7.83 -17.42
C ILE A 230 -6.28 -7.62 -18.35
N ASN A 231 -6.56 -6.38 -18.72
CA ASN A 231 -7.66 -6.02 -19.60
C ASN A 231 -7.21 -6.01 -21.06
N ILE A 232 -8.12 -6.41 -21.98
CA ILE A 232 -7.86 -6.46 -23.43
C ILE A 232 -7.46 -5.07 -23.96
N ASP A 233 -8.12 -4.01 -23.46
CA ASP A 233 -7.86 -2.61 -23.83
C ASP A 233 -6.92 -1.90 -22.82
N GLY A 234 -6.23 -2.66 -21.99
CA GLY A 234 -5.32 -2.13 -20.96
C GLY A 234 -4.05 -1.53 -21.56
N ASP A 235 -3.39 -0.66 -20.80
CA ASP A 235 -2.12 -0.06 -21.20
C ASP A 235 -0.99 -1.07 -21.09
N ASN A 236 -0.47 -1.52 -22.23
CA ASN A 236 0.69 -2.41 -22.36
C ASN A 236 1.98 -1.70 -22.75
N SER A 237 1.96 -0.36 -22.82
CA SER A 237 3.10 0.45 -23.30
C SER A 237 4.38 0.19 -22.51
N PHE A 238 4.27 -0.17 -21.23
CA PHE A 238 5.38 -0.40 -20.32
C PHE A 238 5.51 -1.89 -19.89
N GLU A 239 5.01 -2.82 -20.69
CA GLU A 239 5.19 -4.25 -20.42
C GLU A 239 6.66 -4.65 -20.57
N ILE A 240 7.22 -5.27 -19.51
CA ILE A 240 8.64 -5.63 -19.41
C ILE A 240 8.93 -6.91 -20.21
N ASP A 241 9.90 -6.82 -21.12
CA ASP A 241 10.51 -7.99 -21.76
C ASP A 241 11.68 -8.53 -20.95
N THR A 242 12.64 -7.65 -20.59
CA THR A 242 13.75 -8.05 -19.72
C THR A 242 14.36 -6.86 -19.00
N LEU A 243 15.18 -7.15 -18.01
CA LEU A 243 16.04 -6.18 -17.34
C LEU A 243 17.46 -6.33 -17.87
N MET A 244 18.16 -5.24 -18.02
CA MET A 244 19.52 -5.17 -18.54
C MET A 244 20.40 -4.32 -17.65
N LEU A 245 21.71 -4.55 -17.76
CA LEU A 245 22.74 -3.70 -17.19
C LEU A 245 23.39 -2.93 -18.32
N ASP A 246 23.47 -1.63 -18.17
CA ASP A 246 24.22 -0.80 -19.11
C ASP A 246 24.89 0.36 -18.36
N TYR A 247 25.89 0.97 -19.00
CA TYR A 247 26.59 2.12 -18.46
C TYR A 247 25.93 3.40 -18.94
N ASN A 248 25.70 4.32 -18.00
CA ASN A 248 25.28 5.67 -18.40
C ASN A 248 26.46 6.48 -18.97
N GLY A 249 26.18 7.70 -19.48
CA GLY A 249 27.20 8.58 -20.01
C GLY A 249 28.31 9.03 -19.04
N ALA A 250 28.15 8.73 -17.73
CA ALA A 250 29.16 8.93 -16.67
C ALA A 250 29.87 7.63 -16.28
N GLU A 251 29.82 6.58 -17.10
CA GLU A 251 30.43 5.27 -16.86
C GLU A 251 29.93 4.57 -15.56
N LYS A 252 28.75 4.95 -15.09
CA LYS A 252 28.10 4.32 -13.95
C LYS A 252 27.17 3.23 -14.43
N LEU A 253 27.30 2.03 -13.87
CA LEU A 253 26.41 0.91 -14.14
C LEU A 253 24.99 1.21 -13.62
N GLU A 254 24.01 1.08 -14.49
CA GLU A 254 22.59 1.36 -14.20
C GLU A 254 21.70 0.20 -14.64
N LEU A 255 20.53 0.12 -13.99
CA LEU A 255 19.48 -0.82 -14.35
C LEU A 255 18.64 -0.23 -15.48
N TRP A 256 18.50 -0.99 -16.56
CA TRP A 256 17.67 -0.67 -17.72
C TRP A 256 16.54 -1.66 -17.87
N VAL A 257 15.43 -1.17 -18.35
CA VAL A 257 14.24 -1.96 -18.67
C VAL A 257 14.10 -2.01 -20.18
N LYS A 258 14.11 -3.22 -20.76
CA LYS A 258 13.69 -3.45 -22.13
C LYS A 258 12.22 -3.79 -22.14
N LEU A 259 11.43 -3.01 -22.86
CA LEU A 259 10.01 -3.20 -23.01
C LEU A 259 9.71 -4.16 -24.19
N LYS A 260 8.55 -4.78 -24.18
CA LYS A 260 8.09 -5.62 -25.31
C LYS A 260 7.94 -4.84 -26.61
N SER A 261 7.75 -3.53 -26.55
CA SER A 261 7.79 -2.65 -27.71
C SER A 261 9.16 -2.56 -28.39
N GLY A 262 10.21 -3.09 -27.74
CA GLY A 262 11.61 -2.97 -28.14
C GLY A 262 12.32 -1.73 -27.60
N GLN A 263 11.61 -0.82 -26.94
CA GLN A 263 12.21 0.36 -26.33
C GLN A 263 13.02 -0.03 -25.08
N GLU A 264 14.17 0.62 -24.89
CA GLU A 264 15.05 0.46 -23.73
C GLU A 264 15.10 1.77 -22.95
N ILE A 265 14.80 1.71 -21.65
CA ILE A 265 14.66 2.89 -20.78
C ILE A 265 15.40 2.62 -19.48
N PRO A 266 16.21 3.57 -18.94
CA PRO A 266 16.74 3.46 -17.59
C PRO A 266 15.58 3.30 -16.58
N PHE A 267 15.74 2.42 -15.59
CA PHE A 267 14.70 2.18 -14.58
C PHE A 267 14.26 3.47 -13.89
N GLU A 268 15.20 4.36 -13.58
CA GLU A 268 14.95 5.66 -12.95
C GLU A 268 14.25 6.68 -13.89
N ALA A 269 14.25 6.44 -15.20
CA ALA A 269 13.61 7.30 -16.20
C ALA A 269 12.20 6.84 -16.59
N LEU A 270 11.69 5.76 -15.97
CA LEU A 270 10.31 5.33 -16.16
C LEU A 270 9.33 6.44 -15.71
N PRO A 271 8.15 6.55 -16.33
CA PRO A 271 7.10 7.45 -15.83
C PRO A 271 6.79 7.19 -14.36
N ALA A 272 6.53 8.25 -13.59
CA ALA A 272 6.45 8.21 -12.13
C ALA A 272 5.56 7.08 -11.57
N GLY A 273 4.39 6.85 -12.18
CA GLY A 273 3.48 5.76 -11.77
C GLY A 273 4.08 4.38 -11.96
N TYR A 274 4.68 4.11 -13.13
CA TYR A 274 5.35 2.83 -13.40
C TYR A 274 6.60 2.64 -12.55
N HIS A 275 7.40 3.70 -12.39
CA HIS A 275 8.57 3.68 -11.51
C HIS A 275 8.19 3.31 -10.08
N ARG A 276 7.11 3.94 -9.53
CA ARG A 276 6.59 3.64 -8.19
C ARG A 276 6.14 2.17 -8.09
N LEU A 277 5.29 1.71 -8.99
CA LEU A 277 4.75 0.35 -8.95
C LEU A 277 5.84 -0.72 -9.11
N TYR A 278 6.75 -0.55 -10.08
CA TYR A 278 7.83 -1.50 -10.28
C TYR A 278 8.84 -1.50 -9.12
N SER A 279 9.02 -0.37 -8.45
CA SER A 279 9.81 -0.29 -7.22
C SER A 279 9.15 -1.04 -6.06
N ILE A 280 7.82 -0.94 -5.89
CA ILE A 280 7.06 -1.74 -4.90
C ILE A 280 7.20 -3.24 -5.21
N VAL A 281 6.99 -3.63 -6.46
CA VAL A 281 7.08 -5.04 -6.87
C VAL A 281 8.49 -5.59 -6.70
N LEU A 282 9.51 -4.80 -7.02
CA LEU A 282 10.92 -5.16 -6.81
C LEU A 282 11.21 -5.39 -5.33
N ASP A 283 10.74 -4.49 -4.47
CA ASP A 283 10.89 -4.62 -3.00
C ASP A 283 10.19 -5.89 -2.49
N LEU A 284 8.92 -6.10 -2.85
CA LEU A 284 8.16 -7.28 -2.45
C LEU A 284 8.78 -8.59 -2.98
N ALA A 285 9.27 -8.60 -4.21
CA ALA A 285 9.93 -9.78 -4.79
C ALA A 285 11.19 -10.14 -4.00
N TYR A 286 12.03 -9.16 -3.65
CA TYR A 286 13.22 -9.42 -2.83
C TYR A 286 12.87 -9.90 -1.43
N ARG A 287 11.89 -9.28 -0.76
CA ARG A 287 11.43 -9.72 0.56
C ARG A 287 10.91 -11.15 0.51
N SER A 288 10.04 -11.47 -0.47
CA SER A 288 9.51 -12.82 -0.66
C SER A 288 10.62 -13.84 -0.86
N TYR A 289 11.57 -13.53 -1.75
CA TYR A 289 12.69 -14.43 -2.04
C TYR A 289 13.61 -14.63 -0.81
N LEU A 290 13.98 -13.57 -0.11
CA LEU A 290 14.88 -13.68 1.03
C LEU A 290 14.24 -14.40 2.21
N LEU A 291 12.98 -14.11 2.49
CA LEU A 291 12.25 -14.70 3.62
C LEU A 291 11.86 -16.16 3.38
N ASN A 292 11.56 -16.55 2.13
CA ASN A 292 11.02 -17.87 1.80
C ASN A 292 11.66 -18.49 0.55
N ARG A 293 12.99 -18.57 0.53
CA ARG A 293 13.80 -18.98 -0.63
C ARG A 293 13.35 -20.25 -1.37
N ASN A 294 12.78 -21.22 -0.64
CA ASN A 294 12.34 -22.49 -1.22
C ASN A 294 11.02 -22.33 -1.98
N ASN A 295 10.11 -21.49 -1.47
CA ASN A 295 8.79 -21.27 -2.05
C ASN A 295 8.41 -19.78 -1.95
N PRO A 296 9.11 -18.87 -2.66
CA PRO A 296 8.85 -17.44 -2.55
C PRO A 296 7.47 -17.03 -3.09
N ASP A 297 6.89 -17.79 -4.04
CA ASP A 297 5.55 -17.57 -4.59
C ASP A 297 4.43 -17.85 -3.56
N GLU A 298 4.70 -18.67 -2.53
CA GLU A 298 3.76 -18.98 -1.46
C GLU A 298 3.93 -18.07 -0.23
N THR A 299 4.68 -16.98 -0.37
CA THR A 299 4.90 -16.04 0.74
C THR A 299 3.59 -15.40 1.17
N THR A 300 3.23 -15.61 2.43
CA THR A 300 2.13 -14.92 3.09
C THR A 300 2.64 -13.69 3.82
N GLY A 301 1.78 -12.72 4.12
CA GLY A 301 2.22 -11.53 4.86
C GLY A 301 1.22 -10.40 4.78
N LEU A 302 1.64 -9.24 5.29
CA LEU A 302 0.88 -8.01 5.31
C LEU A 302 1.65 -6.91 4.58
N VAL A 303 1.03 -6.33 3.56
CA VAL A 303 1.57 -5.20 2.81
C VAL A 303 0.65 -3.99 2.97
N LEU A 304 1.24 -2.89 3.39
CA LEU A 304 0.58 -1.62 3.64
C LEU A 304 1.02 -0.61 2.58
N ILE A 305 0.07 0.00 1.86
CA ILE A 305 0.38 0.99 0.82
C ILE A 305 -0.48 2.23 1.06
N ASP A 306 0.15 3.35 1.38
CA ASP A 306 -0.56 4.63 1.47
C ASP A 306 -0.63 5.26 0.08
N GLU A 307 -1.82 5.71 -0.33
CA GLU A 307 -2.11 6.30 -1.65
C GLU A 307 -1.63 5.42 -2.82
N VAL A 308 -2.24 4.24 -2.97
CA VAL A 308 -1.84 3.26 -3.99
C VAL A 308 -1.95 3.79 -5.43
N ASP A 309 -2.83 4.74 -5.66
CA ASP A 309 -3.11 5.41 -6.95
C ASP A 309 -2.22 6.62 -7.25
N LEU A 310 -1.29 6.97 -6.36
CA LEU A 310 -0.45 8.14 -6.53
C LEU A 310 0.36 8.07 -7.84
N HIS A 311 0.23 9.12 -8.68
CA HIS A 311 0.87 9.25 -10.00
C HIS A 311 0.41 8.21 -11.06
N LEU A 312 -0.64 7.42 -10.81
CA LEU A 312 -1.12 6.47 -11.79
C LEU A 312 -2.02 7.13 -12.83
N HIS A 313 -1.85 6.72 -14.08
CA HIS A 313 -2.83 7.01 -15.12
C HIS A 313 -4.14 6.24 -14.80
N PRO A 314 -5.33 6.78 -15.16
CA PRO A 314 -6.62 6.11 -14.90
C PRO A 314 -6.68 4.66 -15.36
N SER A 315 -6.16 4.34 -16.54
CA SER A 315 -6.12 2.96 -17.06
C SER A 315 -5.36 2.00 -16.15
N LEU A 316 -4.23 2.45 -15.58
CA LEU A 316 -3.42 1.64 -14.67
C LEU A 316 -4.07 1.53 -13.28
N SER A 317 -4.78 2.59 -12.83
CA SER A 317 -5.51 2.56 -11.56
C SER A 317 -6.60 1.48 -11.54
N ILE A 318 -7.25 1.21 -12.66
CA ILE A 318 -8.27 0.17 -12.79
C ILE A 318 -7.69 -1.25 -12.57
N GLU A 319 -6.42 -1.46 -12.92
CA GLU A 319 -5.80 -2.80 -12.91
C GLU A 319 -4.87 -3.05 -11.73
N VAL A 320 -4.41 -2.00 -11.06
CA VAL A 320 -3.27 -2.10 -10.13
C VAL A 320 -3.48 -3.12 -9.00
N LEU A 321 -4.67 -3.17 -8.41
CA LEU A 321 -4.96 -4.11 -7.32
C LEU A 321 -5.03 -5.55 -7.82
N GLU A 322 -5.63 -5.79 -8.98
CA GLU A 322 -5.68 -7.12 -9.58
C GLU A 322 -4.28 -7.59 -10.04
N ARG A 323 -3.43 -6.68 -10.51
CA ARG A 323 -2.02 -7.00 -10.82
C ARG A 323 -1.25 -7.40 -9.57
N PHE A 324 -1.42 -6.70 -8.43
CA PHE A 324 -0.82 -7.11 -7.15
C PHE A 324 -1.30 -8.48 -6.71
N ARG A 325 -2.61 -8.75 -6.80
CA ARG A 325 -3.20 -10.05 -6.45
C ARG A 325 -2.70 -11.18 -7.34
N ALA A 326 -2.57 -10.94 -8.66
CA ALA A 326 -2.07 -11.93 -9.60
C ALA A 326 -0.63 -12.35 -9.31
N VAL A 327 0.19 -11.41 -8.83
CA VAL A 327 1.61 -11.65 -8.52
C VAL A 327 1.84 -12.16 -7.11
N PHE A 328 1.05 -11.68 -6.14
CA PHE A 328 1.18 -12.00 -4.71
C PHE A 328 -0.14 -12.51 -4.12
N PRO A 329 -0.64 -13.66 -4.56
CA PRO A 329 -1.99 -14.14 -4.24
C PRO A 329 -2.22 -14.48 -2.76
N ALA A 330 -1.16 -14.75 -2.00
CA ALA A 330 -1.22 -15.12 -0.59
C ALA A 330 -0.88 -13.97 0.37
N ILE A 331 -0.63 -12.77 -0.16
CA ILE A 331 -0.36 -11.57 0.63
C ILE A 331 -1.66 -10.80 0.89
N GLN A 332 -1.88 -10.40 2.14
CA GLN A 332 -2.93 -9.49 2.53
C GLN A 332 -2.46 -8.05 2.29
N PHE A 333 -3.28 -7.27 1.57
CA PHE A 333 -3.01 -5.86 1.31
C PHE A 333 -3.97 -4.97 2.10
N VAL A 334 -3.44 -3.91 2.71
CA VAL A 334 -4.23 -2.79 3.24
C VAL A 334 -3.75 -1.53 2.53
N VAL A 335 -4.59 -0.96 1.68
CA VAL A 335 -4.22 0.16 0.83
C VAL A 335 -5.15 1.34 1.06
N THR A 336 -4.63 2.56 1.02
CA THR A 336 -5.46 3.76 1.00
C THR A 336 -5.54 4.33 -0.40
N THR A 337 -6.64 4.99 -0.71
CA THR A 337 -6.84 5.65 -2.01
C THR A 337 -7.83 6.81 -1.90
N HIS A 338 -7.70 7.74 -2.82
CA HIS A 338 -8.68 8.78 -3.12
C HIS A 338 -9.35 8.58 -4.49
N SER A 339 -9.03 7.49 -5.21
CA SER A 339 -9.52 7.22 -6.55
C SER A 339 -10.79 6.36 -6.56
N PRO A 340 -11.90 6.85 -7.10
CA PRO A 340 -13.08 6.02 -7.34
C PRO A 340 -12.79 4.84 -8.29
N LEU A 341 -11.85 5.00 -9.23
CA LEU A 341 -11.48 3.94 -10.18
C LEU A 341 -10.93 2.70 -9.49
N ILE A 342 -10.12 2.88 -8.43
CA ILE A 342 -9.63 1.76 -7.60
C ILE A 342 -10.80 1.01 -6.97
N ILE A 343 -11.78 1.75 -6.43
CA ILE A 343 -12.90 1.18 -5.68
C ILE A 343 -13.85 0.43 -6.61
N THR A 344 -14.17 1.02 -7.76
CA THR A 344 -15.13 0.46 -8.71
C THR A 344 -14.54 -0.66 -9.58
N SER A 345 -13.23 -0.83 -9.57
CA SER A 345 -12.53 -1.94 -10.25
C SER A 345 -12.19 -3.13 -9.36
N LEU A 346 -12.35 -2.99 -8.03
CA LEU A 346 -12.07 -4.07 -7.09
C LEU A 346 -13.20 -5.09 -7.11
N LYS A 347 -12.88 -6.33 -7.49
CA LYS A 347 -13.82 -7.46 -7.38
C LYS A 347 -13.92 -7.91 -5.92
N SER A 348 -15.09 -7.80 -5.34
CA SER A 348 -15.38 -8.36 -4.03
C SER A 348 -15.67 -9.85 -4.17
N ASP A 349 -14.64 -10.66 -4.12
CA ASP A 349 -14.86 -12.09 -3.86
C ASP A 349 -15.35 -12.23 -2.42
N GLU A 350 -16.35 -13.08 -2.18
CA GLU A 350 -16.86 -13.35 -0.85
C GLU A 350 -15.71 -13.59 0.15
N HIS A 351 -15.62 -12.72 1.16
CA HIS A 351 -14.64 -12.73 2.26
C HIS A 351 -13.17 -12.46 1.94
N LYS A 352 -12.80 -12.18 0.67
CA LYS A 352 -11.39 -11.96 0.31
C LYS A 352 -10.99 -10.50 0.12
N ASN A 353 -11.90 -9.64 -0.34
CA ASN A 353 -11.64 -8.21 -0.54
C ASN A 353 -12.74 -7.38 0.09
N GLN A 354 -12.42 -6.15 0.53
CA GLN A 354 -13.41 -5.21 1.04
C GLN A 354 -12.99 -3.77 0.86
N VAL A 355 -13.98 -2.88 0.87
CA VAL A 355 -13.79 -1.43 0.91
C VAL A 355 -14.28 -0.91 2.26
N LEU A 356 -13.41 -0.20 2.94
CA LEU A 356 -13.62 0.37 4.28
C LEU A 356 -13.67 1.89 4.19
N ARG A 357 -14.79 2.52 4.54
CA ARG A 357 -14.92 3.97 4.59
C ARG A 357 -14.73 4.46 6.02
N LEU A 358 -13.68 5.26 6.23
CA LEU A 358 -13.43 5.95 7.49
C LEU A 358 -14.22 7.26 7.54
N VAL A 359 -14.86 7.50 8.68
CA VAL A 359 -15.55 8.75 9.01
C VAL A 359 -14.94 9.32 10.27
N SER A 360 -14.58 10.61 10.24
CA SER A 360 -13.93 11.26 11.39
C SER A 360 -14.85 11.23 12.62
N GLY A 361 -14.29 10.82 13.76
CA GLY A 361 -15.01 10.73 15.04
C GLY A 361 -15.78 9.42 15.25
N GLU A 362 -15.86 8.54 14.29
CA GLU A 362 -16.45 7.22 14.46
C GLU A 362 -15.43 6.20 14.99
N ASN A 363 -15.93 5.21 15.72
CA ASN A 363 -15.11 4.18 16.37
C ASN A 363 -14.93 2.90 15.56
N LYS A 364 -15.46 2.85 14.35
CA LYS A 364 -15.32 1.74 13.39
C LYS A 364 -15.53 2.23 11.96
N PRO A 365 -14.94 1.57 10.95
CA PRO A 365 -15.20 1.90 9.56
C PRO A 365 -16.57 1.37 9.12
N HIS A 366 -17.11 1.96 8.08
CA HIS A 366 -18.23 1.40 7.33
C HIS A 366 -17.70 0.44 6.26
N VAL A 367 -18.10 -0.80 6.33
CA VAL A 367 -17.86 -1.75 5.24
C VAL A 367 -18.83 -1.43 4.11
N LEU A 368 -18.33 -1.12 2.95
CA LEU A 368 -19.15 -0.81 1.79
C LEU A 368 -19.59 -2.08 1.07
N PRO A 369 -20.78 -2.06 0.41
CA PRO A 369 -21.20 -3.17 -0.45
C PRO A 369 -20.24 -3.33 -1.64
N ASP A 370 -20.45 -4.38 -2.43
CA ASP A 370 -19.72 -4.55 -3.69
C ASP A 370 -19.96 -3.37 -4.62
N LEU A 371 -18.88 -2.76 -5.07
CA LEU A 371 -18.88 -1.58 -5.93
C LEU A 371 -18.30 -1.88 -7.32
N TYR A 372 -18.00 -3.15 -7.60
CA TYR A 372 -17.42 -3.55 -8.88
C TYR A 372 -18.36 -3.24 -10.05
N GLY A 373 -17.82 -2.54 -11.05
CA GLY A 373 -18.57 -2.17 -12.25
C GLY A 373 -19.53 -0.99 -12.08
N ILE A 374 -19.58 -0.34 -10.91
CA ILE A 374 -20.33 0.91 -10.73
C ILE A 374 -19.65 2.03 -11.53
N ASP A 375 -20.46 2.89 -12.14
CA ASP A 375 -19.97 4.06 -12.89
C ASP A 375 -19.12 4.98 -12.01
N TYR A 376 -18.08 5.56 -12.61
CA TYR A 376 -17.13 6.46 -11.91
C TYR A 376 -17.82 7.62 -11.17
N ASN A 377 -18.82 8.26 -11.78
CA ASN A 377 -19.53 9.38 -11.17
C ASN A 377 -20.40 8.92 -9.98
N ALA A 378 -21.01 7.75 -10.08
CA ALA A 378 -21.72 7.13 -8.96
C ALA A 378 -20.75 6.80 -7.83
N GLY A 379 -19.56 6.30 -8.12
CA GLY A 379 -18.49 6.10 -7.14
C GLY A 379 -18.08 7.38 -6.43
N LEU A 380 -17.98 8.51 -7.15
CA LEU A 380 -17.67 9.81 -6.55
C LEU A 380 -18.80 10.31 -5.64
N VAL A 381 -20.04 10.27 -6.12
CA VAL A 381 -21.20 10.86 -5.40
C VAL A 381 -21.62 9.97 -4.23
N ASP A 382 -21.90 8.71 -4.50
CA ASP A 382 -22.56 7.82 -3.54
C ASP A 382 -21.59 7.25 -2.50
N VAL A 383 -20.34 7.02 -2.92
CA VAL A 383 -19.33 6.38 -2.08
C VAL A 383 -18.43 7.39 -1.39
N MET A 384 -17.91 8.36 -2.14
CA MET A 384 -16.97 9.34 -1.60
C MET A 384 -17.66 10.60 -1.09
N GLY A 385 -18.94 10.81 -1.41
CA GLY A 385 -19.72 11.98 -1.01
C GLY A 385 -19.20 13.27 -1.65
N ILE A 386 -18.61 13.18 -2.85
CA ILE A 386 -18.06 14.30 -3.59
C ILE A 386 -19.02 14.63 -4.73
N ASN A 387 -19.50 15.87 -4.78
CA ASN A 387 -20.22 16.32 -5.94
C ASN A 387 -19.21 16.60 -7.08
N PRO A 388 -19.26 15.87 -8.22
CA PRO A 388 -18.33 16.06 -9.33
C PRO A 388 -18.58 17.35 -10.12
N THR A 389 -19.73 18.01 -9.89
CA THR A 389 -20.10 19.26 -10.52
C THR A 389 -19.70 20.46 -9.65
N ASN A 390 -19.32 21.57 -10.29
CA ASN A 390 -19.16 22.84 -9.61
C ASN A 390 -20.47 23.21 -8.89
N GLU A 391 -20.42 23.55 -7.61
CA GLU A 391 -21.58 23.80 -6.74
C GLU A 391 -22.52 24.86 -7.32
N ASP A 392 -21.98 25.94 -7.89
CA ASP A 392 -22.76 27.00 -8.52
C ASP A 392 -23.51 26.49 -9.74
N VAL A 393 -22.83 25.70 -10.57
CA VAL A 393 -23.43 25.08 -11.76
C VAL A 393 -24.53 24.09 -11.37
N ASP A 394 -24.31 23.28 -10.37
CA ASP A 394 -25.28 22.30 -9.88
C ASP A 394 -26.49 22.98 -9.23
N TYR A 395 -26.26 24.02 -8.44
CA TYR A 395 -27.34 24.87 -7.90
C TYR A 395 -28.21 25.46 -9.02
N LEU A 396 -27.58 26.06 -10.04
CA LEU A 396 -28.29 26.65 -11.16
C LEU A 396 -29.06 25.61 -11.99
N LYS A 397 -28.48 24.44 -12.25
CA LYS A 397 -29.16 23.31 -12.89
C LYS A 397 -30.44 22.93 -12.14
N ARG A 398 -30.33 22.68 -10.85
CA ARG A 398 -31.49 22.32 -9.99
C ARG A 398 -32.53 23.44 -9.94
N ALA A 399 -32.09 24.70 -9.95
CA ALA A 399 -32.99 25.85 -9.98
C ALA A 399 -33.75 25.96 -11.29
N ILE A 400 -33.10 25.71 -12.45
CA ILE A 400 -33.70 25.69 -13.76
C ILE A 400 -34.76 24.57 -13.88
N ILE A 401 -34.39 23.33 -13.43
CA ILE A 401 -35.34 22.21 -13.43
C ILE A 401 -36.58 22.51 -12.57
N ARG A 402 -36.38 23.05 -11.37
CA ARG A 402 -37.49 23.42 -10.47
C ARG A 402 -38.37 24.50 -11.08
N ALA A 403 -37.82 25.54 -11.70
CA ALA A 403 -38.57 26.60 -12.34
C ALA A 403 -39.39 26.04 -13.52
N ALA A 404 -38.78 25.17 -14.34
CA ALA A 404 -39.47 24.52 -15.45
C ALA A 404 -40.67 23.66 -14.99
N ARG A 405 -40.45 22.81 -13.97
CA ARG A 405 -41.51 21.96 -13.40
C ARG A 405 -42.68 22.74 -12.76
N ARG A 406 -42.42 23.99 -12.34
CA ARG A 406 -43.42 24.92 -11.79
C ARG A 406 -44.07 25.79 -12.85
N GLY A 407 -43.64 25.74 -14.09
CA GLY A 407 -44.11 26.60 -15.18
C GLY A 407 -43.63 28.07 -15.06
N ASP A 408 -42.64 28.34 -14.20
CA ASP A 408 -42.09 29.68 -14.01
C ASP A 408 -41.02 30.00 -15.06
N SER A 409 -41.50 30.46 -16.20
CA SER A 409 -40.66 30.76 -17.37
C SER A 409 -39.72 31.96 -17.14
N ALA A 410 -40.13 32.92 -16.28
CA ALA A 410 -39.30 34.09 -15.98
C ALA A 410 -38.07 33.72 -15.16
N ASN A 411 -38.26 32.96 -14.10
CA ASN A 411 -37.19 32.49 -13.25
C ASN A 411 -36.26 31.49 -13.97
N ARG A 412 -36.83 30.62 -14.80
CA ARG A 412 -36.08 29.72 -15.68
C ARG A 412 -35.07 30.52 -16.55
N LYS A 413 -35.54 31.53 -17.29
CA LYS A 413 -34.70 32.38 -18.15
C LYS A 413 -33.64 33.11 -17.38
N LEU A 414 -33.96 33.63 -16.17
CA LEU A 414 -33.02 34.28 -15.32
C LEU A 414 -31.85 33.34 -14.97
N LYS A 415 -32.16 32.13 -14.50
CA LYS A 415 -31.15 31.13 -14.11
C LYS A 415 -30.36 30.55 -15.26
N GLU A 416 -30.97 30.44 -16.44
CA GLU A 416 -30.26 30.09 -17.69
C GLU A 416 -29.25 31.18 -18.09
N THR A 417 -29.60 32.47 -17.88
CA THR A 417 -28.67 33.58 -18.13
C THR A 417 -27.49 33.59 -17.14
N GLU A 418 -27.74 33.37 -15.86
CA GLU A 418 -26.70 33.21 -14.85
C GLU A 418 -25.78 32.03 -15.20
N LEU A 419 -26.31 30.88 -15.57
CA LEU A 419 -25.55 29.70 -15.97
C LEU A 419 -24.71 29.96 -17.24
N LYS A 420 -25.26 30.68 -18.21
CA LYS A 420 -24.53 31.08 -19.42
C LYS A 420 -23.36 32.00 -19.12
N GLY A 421 -23.47 32.84 -18.10
CA GLY A 421 -22.37 33.70 -17.65
C GLY A 421 -21.19 32.96 -17.03
N LEU A 422 -21.41 31.74 -16.51
CA LEU A 422 -20.39 30.92 -15.88
C LEU A 422 -19.68 29.95 -16.82
N LEU A 423 -20.26 29.66 -17.99
CA LEU A 423 -19.84 28.55 -18.86
C LEU A 423 -19.45 29.03 -20.26
N SER A 424 -18.64 28.24 -20.94
CA SER A 424 -18.45 28.39 -22.38
C SER A 424 -19.77 28.08 -23.14
N GLU A 425 -19.91 28.65 -24.31
CA GLU A 425 -21.16 28.47 -25.11
C GLU A 425 -21.40 26.98 -25.45
N SER A 426 -20.35 26.20 -25.72
CA SER A 426 -20.44 24.77 -26.00
C SER A 426 -20.91 23.97 -24.78
N THR A 427 -20.34 24.26 -23.60
CA THR A 427 -20.71 23.59 -22.34
C THR A 427 -22.13 23.95 -21.90
N PHE A 428 -22.50 25.23 -22.05
CA PHE A 428 -23.87 25.70 -21.76
C PHE A 428 -24.90 24.95 -22.61
N LYS A 429 -24.70 24.86 -23.95
CA LYS A 429 -25.61 24.12 -24.84
C LYS A 429 -25.76 22.67 -24.44
N LYS A 430 -24.66 22.00 -24.08
CA LYS A 430 -24.68 20.60 -23.64
C LYS A 430 -25.49 20.44 -22.36
N ILE A 431 -25.25 21.27 -21.36
CA ILE A 431 -25.96 21.21 -20.07
C ILE A 431 -27.44 21.52 -20.22
N ILE A 432 -27.84 22.50 -21.03
CA ILE A 432 -29.24 22.80 -21.29
C ILE A 432 -29.94 21.64 -22.02
N ALA A 433 -29.26 21.00 -22.97
CA ALA A 433 -29.78 19.80 -23.61
C ALA A 433 -30.06 18.66 -22.62
N ASP A 434 -29.17 18.44 -21.67
CA ASP A 434 -29.35 17.43 -20.63
C ASP A 434 -30.47 17.79 -19.66
N ILE A 435 -30.57 19.05 -19.21
CA ILE A 435 -31.70 19.56 -18.42
C ILE A 435 -33.05 19.35 -19.13
N ASN A 436 -33.09 19.61 -20.42
CA ASN A 436 -34.33 19.42 -21.18
C ASN A 436 -34.77 17.95 -21.38
N LYS A 437 -33.84 16.99 -21.17
CA LYS A 437 -34.17 15.56 -21.11
C LYS A 437 -34.77 15.11 -19.76
N GLU A 438 -34.44 15.87 -18.70
CA GLU A 438 -34.90 15.56 -17.34
C GLU A 438 -36.26 16.21 -16.99
N ILE A 439 -36.71 17.20 -17.78
CA ILE A 439 -37.96 17.93 -17.62
C ILE A 439 -39.06 17.21 -18.40
#